data_f01776763ba163a2edbd2e4f4405849f
#
_entry.id   f01776763ba163a2edbd2e4f4405849f
#
_cell.length_a   1.000
_cell.length_b   1.000
_cell.length_c   1.000
_cell.angle_alpha   90.00
_cell.angle_beta   90.00
_cell.angle_gamma   90.00
#
_symmetry.space_group_name_H-M   'P 1'
#
loop_
_entity.id
_entity.type
_entity.pdbx_description
1 polymer ?
#
loop_
_entity_poly.entity_id
_entity_poly.type
_entity_poly.pdbx_seq_one_letter_code
_entity_poly.pdbx_strand_id
1 'polypeptide(L)'
;MTVLSDRIDDLETYGVADHRWLRERSWCRPSWTVAELEAAKKGRTVSVVLPALDEEETVAGVVETITPLLGGLVDELIVLDSGSTDDTEIRAVAAGARVVSREVALPEVPPQPGKGEVLWRSLAATTGDIIAFVDSDLLDPDPMFVPKLLGPLLTADGVHLVKGFYRRR
;
A
#
# COMPACT_ATOMS: atom_id res chain seq x y z
N MET A 1 5.10 24.15 15.27
CA MET A 1 4.09 23.43 16.07
C MET A 1 2.67 23.98 15.83
N THR A 2 2.31 24.37 14.60
CA THR A 2 1.04 25.08 14.32
C THR A 2 0.30 24.54 13.08
N VAL A 3 0.49 23.29 12.69
CA VAL A 3 -0.09 22.75 11.43
C VAL A 3 -1.02 21.55 11.66
N LEU A 4 -1.10 21.04 12.87
CA LEU A 4 -2.05 19.98 13.26
C LEU A 4 -3.46 20.53 13.55
N SER A 5 -3.57 21.80 13.98
CA SER A 5 -4.82 22.46 14.32
C SER A 5 -5.78 22.53 13.12
N ASP A 6 -5.31 23.02 11.98
CA ASP A 6 -6.17 23.34 10.84
C ASP A 6 -6.77 22.13 10.10
N ARG A 7 -6.36 20.89 10.46
CA ARG A 7 -6.86 19.66 9.82
C ARG A 7 -7.64 18.74 10.75
N ILE A 8 -7.51 18.94 12.05
CA ILE A 8 -8.35 18.25 13.05
C ILE A 8 -9.77 18.84 13.01
N ASP A 9 -9.89 20.14 12.77
CA ASP A 9 -11.18 20.82 12.63
C ASP A 9 -11.98 20.28 11.42
N ASP A 10 -11.30 19.88 10.33
CA ASP A 10 -11.95 19.20 9.19
C ASP A 10 -12.49 17.79 9.57
N LEU A 11 -11.88 17.12 10.55
CA LEU A 11 -12.30 15.78 11.00
C LEU A 11 -13.46 15.85 12.00
N GLU A 12 -13.68 16.97 12.69
CA GLU A 12 -14.88 17.23 13.50
C GLU A 12 -16.16 17.10 12.67
N THR A 13 -16.09 17.47 11.40
CA THR A 13 -17.19 17.36 10.45
C THR A 13 -17.64 15.90 10.22
N TYR A 14 -16.81 14.91 10.52
CA TYR A 14 -17.11 13.48 10.38
C TYR A 14 -17.53 12.79 11.68
N GLY A 15 -17.79 13.56 12.76
CA GLY A 15 -18.32 13.00 14.01
C GLY A 15 -17.37 12.08 14.77
N VAL A 16 -16.05 12.21 14.58
CA VAL A 16 -15.07 11.41 15.30
C VAL A 16 -14.89 11.95 16.71
N ALA A 17 -15.35 11.20 17.69
CA ALA A 17 -15.52 11.64 19.07
C ALA A 17 -14.21 11.74 19.89
N ASP A 18 -13.06 11.28 19.41
CA ASP A 18 -11.82 11.27 20.19
C ASP A 18 -10.67 12.00 19.51
N HIS A 19 -10.64 13.33 19.72
CA HIS A 19 -9.57 14.22 19.25
C HIS A 19 -8.18 13.84 19.78
N ARG A 20 -8.09 13.21 20.97
CA ARG A 20 -6.82 12.77 21.54
C ARG A 20 -6.23 11.62 20.73
N TRP A 21 -7.04 10.60 20.43
CA TRP A 21 -6.63 9.46 19.63
C TRP A 21 -6.14 9.90 18.24
N LEU A 22 -6.89 10.80 17.58
CA LEU A 22 -6.52 11.33 16.26
C LEU A 22 -5.17 12.06 16.29
N ARG A 23 -4.92 12.89 17.30
CA ARG A 23 -3.66 13.60 17.43
C ARG A 23 -2.47 12.66 17.64
N GLU A 24 -2.67 11.60 18.42
CA GLU A 24 -1.63 10.64 18.77
C GLU A 24 -1.40 9.59 17.66
N ARG A 25 -2.39 9.37 16.77
CA ARG A 25 -2.40 8.29 15.77
C ARG A 25 -2.56 8.78 14.33
N SER A 26 -2.27 10.05 14.06
CA SER A 26 -2.32 10.61 12.70
C SER A 26 -0.99 11.25 12.31
N TRP A 27 -0.48 10.89 11.14
CA TRP A 27 0.76 11.38 10.56
C TRP A 27 0.47 12.18 9.29
N CYS A 28 0.07 13.46 9.43
CA CYS A 28 -0.41 14.26 8.31
C CYS A 28 0.69 14.76 7.36
N ARG A 29 1.90 14.97 7.87
CA ARG A 29 3.07 15.42 7.08
C ARG A 29 4.34 14.75 7.59
N PRO A 30 4.46 13.43 7.43
CA PRO A 30 5.65 12.74 7.87
C PRO A 30 6.87 13.17 7.06
N SER A 31 8.01 13.29 7.73
CA SER A 31 9.29 13.73 7.15
C SER A 31 10.33 12.62 7.08
N TRP A 32 9.92 11.36 7.18
CA TRP A 32 10.86 10.23 7.05
C TRP A 32 11.51 10.20 5.68
N THR A 33 12.79 9.95 5.67
CA THR A 33 13.53 9.55 4.47
C THR A 33 13.41 8.03 4.28
N VAL A 34 13.61 7.55 3.06
CA VAL A 34 13.63 6.11 2.76
C VAL A 34 14.71 5.41 3.59
N ALA A 35 15.91 6.00 3.70
CA ALA A 35 17.02 5.43 4.47
C ALA A 35 16.73 5.28 5.98
N GLU A 36 16.01 6.24 6.57
CA GLU A 36 15.56 6.13 7.97
C GLU A 36 14.57 4.98 8.16
N LEU A 37 13.66 4.79 7.20
CA LEU A 37 12.69 3.69 7.26
C LEU A 37 13.35 2.33 7.02
N GLU A 38 14.32 2.24 6.13
CA GLU A 38 15.12 1.03 5.93
C GLU A 38 15.85 0.63 7.22
N ALA A 39 16.48 1.57 7.90
CA ALA A 39 17.11 1.34 9.19
C ALA A 39 16.09 0.91 10.27
N ALA A 40 14.87 1.45 10.22
CA ALA A 40 13.80 1.13 11.16
C ALA A 40 13.14 -0.25 10.91
N LYS A 41 13.38 -0.89 9.76
CA LYS A 41 12.91 -2.27 9.48
C LYS A 41 13.42 -3.28 10.51
N LYS A 42 14.65 -3.15 10.97
CA LYS A 42 15.27 -4.05 11.97
C LYS A 42 15.11 -5.53 11.61
N GLY A 43 15.28 -5.87 10.33
CA GLY A 43 15.17 -7.23 9.81
C GLY A 43 13.75 -7.69 9.45
N ARG A 44 12.72 -6.87 9.68
CA ARG A 44 11.37 -7.16 9.18
C ARG A 44 11.33 -7.06 7.65
N THR A 45 10.51 -7.87 7.03
CA THR A 45 10.29 -7.89 5.58
C THR A 45 8.99 -7.17 5.21
N VAL A 46 8.98 -6.54 4.04
CA VAL A 46 7.85 -5.76 3.54
C VAL A 46 7.43 -6.25 2.17
N SER A 47 6.17 -6.65 2.05
CA SER A 47 5.51 -6.93 0.77
C SER A 47 4.60 -5.77 0.39
N VAL A 48 4.70 -5.32 -0.86
CA VAL A 48 3.72 -4.40 -1.45
C VAL A 48 2.86 -5.16 -2.43
N VAL A 49 1.54 -5.02 -2.31
CA VAL A 49 0.56 -5.68 -3.16
C VAL A 49 -0.29 -4.65 -3.88
N LEU A 50 -0.38 -4.80 -5.19
CA LEU A 50 -1.29 -4.05 -6.07
C LEU A 50 -2.41 -4.99 -6.52
N PRO A 51 -3.62 -4.91 -5.95
CA PRO A 51 -4.78 -5.61 -6.51
C PRO A 51 -5.15 -4.97 -7.85
N ALA A 52 -5.22 -5.76 -8.92
CA ALA A 52 -5.50 -5.25 -10.26
C ALA A 52 -6.64 -6.02 -10.94
N LEU A 53 -7.45 -5.28 -11.70
CA LEU A 53 -8.47 -5.82 -12.62
C LEU A 53 -8.71 -4.80 -13.72
N ASP A 54 -8.25 -5.10 -14.95
CA ASP A 54 -8.36 -4.23 -16.13
C ASP A 54 -7.78 -2.81 -15.90
N GLU A 55 -6.50 -2.75 -15.45
CA GLU A 55 -5.76 -1.55 -15.11
C GLU A 55 -4.55 -1.31 -16.03
N GLU A 56 -4.67 -1.67 -17.31
CA GLU A 56 -3.55 -1.58 -18.26
C GLU A 56 -2.99 -0.15 -18.40
N GLU A 57 -3.82 0.88 -18.22
CA GLU A 57 -3.39 2.27 -18.38
C GLU A 57 -2.55 2.79 -17.21
N THR A 58 -2.71 2.23 -16.01
CA THR A 58 -2.17 2.78 -14.76
C THR A 58 -1.18 1.89 -14.06
N VAL A 59 -1.34 0.56 -14.12
CA VAL A 59 -0.55 -0.40 -13.33
C VAL A 59 0.95 -0.22 -13.50
N ALA A 60 1.45 0.02 -14.72
CA ALA A 60 2.88 0.18 -14.99
C ALA A 60 3.46 1.39 -14.24
N GLY A 61 2.78 2.55 -14.27
CA GLY A 61 3.22 3.76 -13.57
C GLY A 61 3.27 3.58 -12.06
N VAL A 62 2.31 2.84 -11.49
CA VAL A 62 2.32 2.52 -10.05
C VAL A 62 3.49 1.59 -9.72
N VAL A 63 3.73 0.54 -10.50
CA VAL A 63 4.86 -0.38 -10.33
C VAL A 63 6.20 0.37 -10.42
N GLU A 64 6.40 1.18 -11.46
CA GLU A 64 7.62 1.97 -11.67
C GLU A 64 7.92 2.92 -10.51
N THR A 65 6.88 3.49 -9.87
CA THR A 65 7.02 4.36 -8.69
C THR A 65 7.51 3.60 -7.47
N ILE A 66 7.17 2.31 -7.33
CA ILE A 66 7.53 1.48 -6.17
C ILE A 66 8.87 0.74 -6.41
N THR A 67 9.19 0.41 -7.65
CA THR A 67 10.41 -0.35 -8.02
C THR A 67 11.70 0.21 -7.42
N PRO A 68 11.94 1.53 -7.32
CA PRO A 68 13.14 2.08 -6.67
C PRO A 68 13.28 1.73 -5.18
N LEU A 69 12.23 1.26 -4.53
CA LEU A 69 12.25 0.86 -3.12
C LEU A 69 12.62 -0.62 -2.92
N LEU A 70 12.68 -1.42 -4.02
CA LEU A 70 13.00 -2.84 -3.96
C LEU A 70 14.46 -3.08 -3.57
N GLY A 71 14.67 -4.09 -2.74
CA GLY A 71 15.98 -4.46 -2.20
C GLY A 71 16.45 -3.58 -1.04
N GLY A 72 15.64 -2.58 -0.65
CA GLY A 72 15.85 -1.74 0.52
C GLY A 72 14.62 -1.74 1.43
N LEU A 73 13.76 -0.73 1.27
CA LEU A 73 12.55 -0.59 2.08
C LEU A 73 11.51 -1.69 1.77
N VAL A 74 11.39 -2.09 0.51
CA VAL A 74 10.45 -3.11 0.02
C VAL A 74 11.23 -4.37 -0.38
N ASP A 75 10.81 -5.55 0.09
CA ASP A 75 11.44 -6.83 -0.22
C ASP A 75 10.77 -7.54 -1.39
N GLU A 76 9.45 -7.37 -1.56
CA GLU A 76 8.72 -7.89 -2.73
C GLU A 76 7.61 -6.95 -3.18
N LEU A 77 7.38 -6.91 -4.50
CA LEU A 77 6.30 -6.18 -5.15
C LEU A 77 5.48 -7.15 -5.98
N ILE A 78 4.19 -7.26 -5.64
CA ILE A 78 3.26 -8.20 -6.27
C ILE A 78 2.10 -7.43 -6.88
N VAL A 79 1.79 -7.72 -8.13
CA VAL A 79 0.48 -7.41 -8.71
C VAL A 79 -0.37 -8.67 -8.60
N LEU A 80 -1.47 -8.60 -7.81
CA LEU A 80 -2.43 -9.69 -7.74
C LEU A 80 -3.56 -9.45 -8.74
N ASP A 81 -3.48 -10.18 -9.85
CA ASP A 81 -4.43 -10.07 -10.94
C ASP A 81 -5.73 -10.80 -10.63
N SER A 82 -6.85 -10.11 -10.79
CA SER A 82 -8.19 -10.62 -10.49
C SER A 82 -8.89 -11.23 -11.72
N GLY A 83 -8.14 -11.50 -12.78
CA GLY A 83 -8.63 -12.03 -14.05
C GLY A 83 -8.85 -10.91 -15.07
N SER A 84 -7.87 -10.03 -15.22
CA SER A 84 -7.86 -8.99 -16.25
C SER A 84 -7.97 -9.59 -17.65
N THR A 85 -8.64 -8.86 -18.53
CA THR A 85 -8.86 -9.25 -19.93
C THR A 85 -8.10 -8.35 -20.91
N ASP A 86 -7.46 -7.30 -20.39
CA ASP A 86 -6.61 -6.34 -21.09
C ASP A 86 -5.10 -6.65 -20.92
N ASP A 87 -4.22 -5.72 -21.23
CA ASP A 87 -2.77 -5.87 -21.14
C ASP A 87 -2.21 -5.62 -19.71
N THR A 88 -3.04 -5.62 -18.66
CA THR A 88 -2.63 -5.35 -17.26
C THR A 88 -1.46 -6.22 -16.84
N GLU A 89 -1.54 -7.54 -17.00
CA GLU A 89 -0.49 -8.48 -16.61
C GLU A 89 0.83 -8.21 -17.35
N ILE A 90 0.74 -8.04 -18.67
CA ILE A 90 1.90 -7.81 -19.55
C ILE A 90 2.63 -6.52 -19.12
N ARG A 91 1.87 -5.46 -18.88
CA ARG A 91 2.42 -4.15 -18.50
C ARG A 91 3.03 -4.18 -17.09
N ALA A 92 2.39 -4.87 -16.14
CA ALA A 92 2.92 -5.02 -14.78
C ALA A 92 4.25 -5.80 -14.77
N VAL A 93 4.35 -6.90 -15.51
CA VAL A 93 5.59 -7.67 -15.67
C VAL A 93 6.68 -6.83 -16.32
N ALA A 94 6.37 -6.11 -17.39
CA ALA A 94 7.32 -5.24 -18.09
C ALA A 94 7.87 -4.11 -17.20
N ALA A 95 7.04 -3.61 -16.27
CA ALA A 95 7.43 -2.60 -15.28
C ALA A 95 8.25 -3.16 -14.10
N GLY A 96 8.36 -4.51 -13.96
CA GLY A 96 9.21 -5.17 -12.98
C GLY A 96 8.49 -5.79 -11.78
N ALA A 97 7.16 -5.88 -11.79
CA ALA A 97 6.42 -6.55 -10.73
C ALA A 97 6.36 -8.08 -10.95
N ARG A 98 6.25 -8.83 -9.86
CA ARG A 98 5.82 -10.22 -9.90
C ARG A 98 4.29 -10.26 -10.00
N VAL A 99 3.76 -10.78 -11.08
CA VAL A 99 2.30 -10.95 -11.25
C VAL A 99 1.89 -12.34 -10.76
N VAL A 100 0.81 -12.39 -10.00
CA VAL A 100 0.20 -13.63 -9.49
C VAL A 100 -1.30 -13.54 -9.76
N SER A 101 -1.86 -14.51 -10.46
CA SER A 101 -3.32 -14.59 -10.61
C SER A 101 -3.98 -15.05 -9.31
N ARG A 102 -5.21 -14.64 -9.08
CA ARG A 102 -5.98 -15.04 -7.91
C ARG A 102 -6.16 -16.55 -7.79
N GLU A 103 -6.19 -17.28 -8.92
CA GLU A 103 -6.28 -18.74 -8.97
C GLU A 103 -4.97 -19.37 -8.49
N VAL A 104 -3.82 -18.82 -8.88
CA VAL A 104 -2.49 -19.32 -8.50
C VAL A 104 -2.17 -18.98 -7.05
N ALA A 105 -2.63 -17.83 -6.56
CA ALA A 105 -2.40 -17.40 -5.17
C ALA A 105 -2.97 -18.39 -4.14
N LEU A 106 -4.14 -19.00 -4.42
CA LEU A 106 -4.78 -19.94 -3.52
C LEU A 106 -5.61 -20.98 -4.32
N PRO A 107 -4.96 -22.01 -4.91
CA PRO A 107 -5.59 -22.90 -5.87
C PRO A 107 -6.67 -23.81 -5.26
N GLU A 108 -6.62 -24.10 -3.98
CA GLU A 108 -7.59 -24.98 -3.32
C GLU A 108 -8.95 -24.30 -3.05
N VAL A 109 -9.03 -22.99 -3.20
CA VAL A 109 -10.26 -22.23 -2.93
C VAL A 109 -10.75 -21.54 -4.21
N PRO A 110 -11.95 -21.87 -4.71
CA PRO A 110 -12.51 -21.18 -5.89
C PRO A 110 -12.59 -19.66 -5.67
N PRO A 111 -12.16 -18.84 -6.67
CA PRO A 111 -12.22 -17.40 -6.57
C PRO A 111 -13.66 -16.88 -6.38
N GLN A 112 -13.80 -15.86 -5.55
CA GLN A 112 -15.05 -15.14 -5.34
C GLN A 112 -14.93 -13.70 -5.85
N PRO A 113 -16.01 -13.03 -6.23
CA PRO A 113 -15.96 -11.64 -6.63
C PRO A 113 -15.73 -10.71 -5.44
N GLY A 114 -14.98 -9.62 -5.68
CA GLY A 114 -14.83 -8.52 -4.73
C GLY A 114 -13.41 -8.24 -4.30
N LYS A 115 -13.10 -6.95 -4.08
CA LYS A 115 -11.76 -6.48 -3.70
C LYS A 115 -11.24 -7.12 -2.40
N GLY A 116 -12.12 -7.34 -1.42
CA GLY A 116 -11.73 -7.97 -0.15
C GLY A 116 -11.22 -9.40 -0.32
N GLU A 117 -11.76 -10.15 -1.26
CA GLU A 117 -11.31 -11.50 -1.60
C GLU A 117 -9.90 -11.49 -2.19
N VAL A 118 -9.62 -10.54 -3.07
CA VAL A 118 -8.30 -10.35 -3.66
C VAL A 118 -7.26 -10.01 -2.59
N LEU A 119 -7.59 -9.09 -1.68
CA LEU A 119 -6.72 -8.73 -0.56
C LEU A 119 -6.46 -9.95 0.35
N TRP A 120 -7.48 -10.76 0.63
CA TRP A 120 -7.32 -11.97 1.43
C TRP A 120 -6.41 -13.01 0.73
N ARG A 121 -6.59 -13.25 -0.57
CA ARG A 121 -5.75 -14.16 -1.34
C ARG A 121 -4.30 -13.74 -1.40
N SER A 122 -4.03 -12.44 -1.44
CA SER A 122 -2.67 -11.93 -1.48
C SER A 122 -1.83 -12.32 -0.26
N LEU A 123 -2.48 -12.61 0.88
CA LEU A 123 -1.79 -13.12 2.07
C LEU A 123 -1.12 -14.48 1.82
N ALA A 124 -1.66 -15.30 0.91
CA ALA A 124 -1.03 -16.55 0.51
C ALA A 124 0.09 -16.37 -0.52
N ALA A 125 0.10 -15.25 -1.23
CA ALA A 125 1.09 -14.93 -2.25
C ALA A 125 2.26 -14.07 -1.74
N THR A 126 2.20 -13.59 -0.49
CA THR A 126 3.20 -12.71 0.14
C THR A 126 3.96 -13.42 1.23
N THR A 127 5.19 -12.96 1.50
CA THR A 127 6.07 -13.50 2.54
C THR A 127 6.51 -12.47 3.58
N GLY A 128 6.13 -11.18 3.39
CA GLY A 128 6.53 -10.08 4.27
C GLY A 128 5.86 -10.11 5.64
N ASP A 129 6.61 -9.69 6.67
CA ASP A 129 6.07 -9.42 8.01
C ASP A 129 5.08 -8.25 8.02
N ILE A 130 5.25 -7.33 7.06
CA ILE A 130 4.37 -6.18 6.83
C ILE A 130 3.88 -6.24 5.40
N ILE A 131 2.56 -6.08 5.21
CA ILE A 131 1.94 -6.04 3.90
C ILE A 131 1.33 -4.65 3.70
N ALA A 132 1.74 -3.96 2.62
CA ALA A 132 1.15 -2.71 2.20
C ALA A 132 0.31 -2.92 0.93
N PHE A 133 -0.95 -2.52 0.98
CA PHE A 133 -1.84 -2.51 -0.18
C PHE A 133 -1.86 -1.13 -0.81
N VAL A 134 -1.67 -1.07 -2.12
CA VAL A 134 -1.73 0.15 -2.92
C VAL A 134 -2.67 -0.08 -4.09
N ASP A 135 -3.54 0.88 -4.36
CA ASP A 135 -4.45 0.80 -5.50
C ASP A 135 -3.66 0.90 -6.82
N SER A 136 -4.00 0.08 -7.81
CA SER A 136 -3.34 0.01 -9.12
C SER A 136 -3.84 1.06 -10.12
N ASP A 137 -4.95 1.75 -9.80
CA ASP A 137 -5.63 2.76 -10.63
C ASP A 137 -5.14 4.21 -10.41
N LEU A 138 -3.97 4.40 -9.78
CA LEU A 138 -3.41 5.73 -9.51
C LEU A 138 -2.79 6.34 -10.76
N LEU A 139 -3.29 7.52 -11.19
CA LEU A 139 -2.81 8.22 -12.38
C LEU A 139 -1.46 8.95 -12.18
N ASP A 140 -1.15 9.39 -10.98
CA ASP A 140 0.09 10.12 -10.65
C ASP A 140 0.53 9.71 -9.22
N PRO A 141 1.07 8.50 -9.05
CA PRO A 141 1.42 7.97 -7.74
C PRO A 141 2.60 8.73 -7.13
N ASP A 142 2.42 9.26 -5.91
CA ASP A 142 3.48 9.90 -5.14
C ASP A 142 4.54 8.84 -4.73
N PRO A 143 5.83 9.01 -5.10
CA PRO A 143 6.90 8.08 -4.68
C PRO A 143 7.00 7.89 -3.16
N MET A 144 6.50 8.83 -2.39
CA MET A 144 6.46 8.74 -0.93
C MET A 144 5.20 8.06 -0.38
N PHE A 145 4.30 7.56 -1.24
CA PHE A 145 3.06 6.93 -0.78
C PHE A 145 3.34 5.68 0.07
N VAL A 146 4.12 4.73 -0.44
CA VAL A 146 4.52 3.53 0.30
C VAL A 146 5.36 3.87 1.54
N PRO A 147 6.42 4.71 1.47
CA PRO A 147 7.14 5.16 2.65
C PRO A 147 6.25 5.77 3.74
N LYS A 148 5.26 6.59 3.36
CA LYS A 148 4.33 7.22 4.33
C LYS A 148 3.39 6.20 5.00
N LEU A 149 2.99 5.13 4.30
CA LEU A 149 2.21 4.04 4.90
C LEU A 149 3.06 3.21 5.87
N LEU A 150 4.30 2.93 5.51
CA LEU A 150 5.19 2.10 6.32
C LEU A 150 5.75 2.83 7.55
N GLY A 151 5.93 4.14 7.46
CA GLY A 151 6.55 4.93 8.52
C GLY A 151 5.99 4.65 9.92
N PRO A 152 4.69 4.79 10.18
CA PRO A 152 4.13 4.51 11.50
C PRO A 152 4.31 3.05 11.95
N LEU A 153 4.21 2.09 11.02
CA LEU A 153 4.38 0.66 11.31
C LEU A 153 5.83 0.32 11.71
N LEU A 154 6.78 1.06 11.14
CA LEU A 154 8.22 0.83 11.38
C LEU A 154 8.75 1.60 12.58
N THR A 155 8.19 2.77 12.89
CA THR A 155 8.78 3.72 13.85
C THR A 155 7.98 3.94 15.13
N ALA A 156 6.67 3.63 15.14
CA ALA A 156 5.81 3.87 16.30
C ALA A 156 5.43 2.56 17.00
N ASP A 157 5.48 2.56 18.33
CA ASP A 157 5.11 1.40 19.13
C ASP A 157 3.60 1.16 19.12
N GLY A 158 3.22 -0.13 19.06
CA GLY A 158 1.82 -0.56 19.14
C GLY A 158 0.96 -0.15 17.94
N VAL A 159 1.57 0.19 16.80
CA VAL A 159 0.88 0.41 15.53
C VAL A 159 0.94 -0.85 14.70
N HIS A 160 -0.24 -1.45 14.43
CA HIS A 160 -0.37 -2.70 13.67
C HIS A 160 -1.16 -2.53 12.38
N LEU A 161 -1.82 -1.40 12.19
CA LEU A 161 -2.57 -1.05 10.99
C LEU A 161 -2.44 0.44 10.70
N VAL A 162 -2.16 0.77 9.45
CA VAL A 162 -2.13 2.14 8.93
C VAL A 162 -3.06 2.21 7.73
N LYS A 163 -3.87 3.25 7.69
CA LYS A 163 -4.74 3.55 6.55
C LYS A 163 -4.34 4.88 5.95
N GLY A 164 -4.05 4.87 4.65
CA GLY A 164 -3.85 6.08 3.88
C GLY A 164 -5.12 6.94 3.85
N PHE A 165 -4.94 8.25 4.00
CA PHE A 165 -6.01 9.23 3.90
C PHE A 165 -5.61 10.28 2.86
N TYR A 166 -6.45 10.50 1.87
CA TYR A 166 -6.27 11.53 0.85
C TYR A 166 -7.61 12.22 0.56
N ARG A 167 -7.53 13.50 0.19
CA ARG A 167 -8.73 14.23 -0.25
C ARG A 167 -9.05 13.83 -1.69
N ARG A 168 -10.25 13.33 -1.92
CA ARG A 168 -10.79 13.27 -3.28
C ARG A 168 -11.12 14.71 -3.73
N ARG A 169 -10.55 15.09 -4.86
CA ARG A 169 -10.88 16.35 -5.54
C ARG A 169 -12.15 16.19 -6.34
#